data_043a1e6220dcb4af8ae629874e458453
#
_entry.id   043a1e6220dcb4af8ae629874e458453
#
_cell.length_a   1.000
_cell.length_b   1.000
_cell.length_c   1.000
_cell.angle_alpha   90.00
_cell.angle_beta   90.00
_cell.angle_gamma   90.00
#
_symmetry.space_group_name_H-M   'P 1'
#
loop_
_entity.id
_entity.type
_entity.pdbx_description
1 polymer ?
#
loop_
_entity_poly.entity_id
_entity_poly.type
_entity_poly.pdbx_seq_one_letter_code
_entity_poly.pdbx_strand_id
1 'polypeptide(L)'
;DSWGRGNARSSSGGESRVIRAIYGPDRPYVEMVKRAYELWEDLDSFTDEKLYTETGALWMHRGDDAYVRSSIPILKDFGFAVDRLNVEDAARRYSQIDFRGVQSVWFERRAGALSARRACIAVRDTFQKTGGSYRTANVEPGPIVNGSLSGLRLGDGSVVEADAYVFACGPWLGQLFPDVLGDKIHPTRQEVFYFGAPRGSDRYLPGRLPIWIDFGERIIYGIPDIDGRGFKVADDTRGEPIDPTSTDRTPSAKAIARARELLAERFPEMARAPLLESRVCQYENSPDGHLIIDRHPQAANVWLVGGGSGHGLKLSPALGEMAAPRM
;
A
#
# COMPACT_ATOMS: atom_id res chain seq x y z
N ASP A 1 -17.72 2.69 7.72
CA ASP A 1 -17.16 2.94 6.37
C ASP A 1 -18.18 3.66 5.50
N SER A 2 -17.80 4.81 4.94
CA SER A 2 -18.74 5.67 4.20
C SER A 2 -19.10 5.15 2.80
N TRP A 3 -18.21 4.40 2.16
CA TRP A 3 -18.38 3.98 0.76
C TRP A 3 -18.32 2.47 0.54
N GLY A 4 -18.25 1.72 1.59
CA GLY A 4 -18.16 0.27 1.52
C GLY A 4 -16.74 -0.26 1.29
N ARG A 5 -16.60 -1.56 1.50
CA ARG A 5 -15.32 -2.28 1.45
C ARG A 5 -14.62 -2.17 0.11
N GLY A 6 -13.31 -1.99 0.15
CA GLY A 6 -12.47 -2.00 -1.06
C GLY A 6 -12.84 -0.92 -2.08
N ASN A 7 -13.48 0.18 -1.65
CA ASN A 7 -13.83 1.26 -2.55
C ASN A 7 -12.60 2.03 -3.06
N ALA A 8 -12.73 2.60 -4.27
CA ALA A 8 -11.62 3.27 -4.94
C ALA A 8 -11.18 4.59 -4.28
N ARG A 9 -11.95 5.14 -3.34
CA ARG A 9 -11.60 6.37 -2.62
C ARG A 9 -10.64 6.13 -1.47
N SER A 10 -10.64 4.93 -0.88
CA SER A 10 -9.72 4.60 0.22
C SER A 10 -8.29 4.40 -0.27
N SER A 11 -7.30 4.65 0.57
CA SER A 11 -5.88 4.34 0.28
C SER A 11 -5.65 2.85 0.04
N SER A 12 -6.50 1.98 0.60
CA SER A 12 -6.50 0.52 0.39
C SER A 12 -7.28 0.07 -0.85
N GLY A 13 -8.01 0.96 -1.53
CA GLY A 13 -8.98 0.64 -2.57
C GLY A 13 -8.43 0.32 -3.97
N GLY A 14 -7.11 0.22 -4.13
CA GLY A 14 -6.51 -0.22 -5.40
C GLY A 14 -6.51 -1.75 -5.53
N GLU A 15 -6.27 -2.27 -6.74
CA GLU A 15 -6.33 -3.72 -6.99
C GLU A 15 -5.16 -4.47 -6.36
N SER A 16 -3.95 -3.92 -6.47
CA SER A 16 -2.73 -4.58 -5.98
C SER A 16 -1.82 -3.64 -5.19
N ARG A 17 -1.04 -4.21 -4.26
CA ARG A 17 -0.02 -3.53 -3.46
C ARG A 17 1.24 -4.38 -3.39
N VAL A 18 2.38 -3.73 -3.27
CA VAL A 18 3.66 -4.41 -3.00
C VAL A 18 3.74 -4.77 -1.52
N ILE A 19 4.16 -6.02 -1.23
CA ILE A 19 4.68 -6.40 0.07
C ILE A 19 6.18 -6.69 -0.06
N ARG A 20 7.00 -6.10 0.83
CA ARG A 20 8.45 -6.16 0.81
C ARG A 20 9.02 -5.93 2.21
N ALA A 21 10.20 -6.46 2.48
CA ALA A 21 10.87 -6.32 3.78
C ALA A 21 12.05 -5.34 3.78
N ILE A 22 12.49 -4.83 2.62
CA ILE A 22 13.54 -3.81 2.55
C ILE A 22 12.96 -2.47 3.04
N TYR A 23 13.45 -1.99 4.19
CA TYR A 23 13.04 -0.74 4.85
C TYR A 23 14.21 0.15 5.29
N GLY A 24 15.35 0.06 4.58
CA GLY A 24 16.54 0.81 5.00
C GLY A 24 17.00 0.42 6.41
N PRO A 25 17.32 1.36 7.27
CA PRO A 25 17.74 1.08 8.64
C PRO A 25 16.59 0.82 9.63
N ASP A 26 15.35 0.84 9.18
CA ASP A 26 14.15 0.83 10.04
C ASP A 26 13.78 -0.58 10.51
N ARG A 27 14.50 -1.08 11.49
CA ARG A 27 14.30 -2.41 12.10
C ARG A 27 12.84 -2.70 12.51
N PRO A 28 12.09 -1.76 13.14
CA PRO A 28 10.70 -2.02 13.53
C PRO A 28 9.79 -2.39 12.36
N TYR A 29 10.02 -1.80 11.18
CA TYR A 29 9.24 -2.14 9.98
C TYR A 29 9.59 -3.51 9.41
N VAL A 30 10.85 -3.96 9.52
CA VAL A 30 11.24 -5.31 9.12
C VAL A 30 10.57 -6.35 10.03
N GLU A 31 10.51 -6.08 11.34
CA GLU A 31 9.81 -6.92 12.31
C GLU A 31 8.31 -6.98 12.01
N MET A 32 7.67 -5.82 11.82
CA MET A 32 6.26 -5.75 11.46
C MET A 32 5.94 -6.49 10.17
N VAL A 33 6.77 -6.35 9.14
CA VAL A 33 6.49 -7.02 7.86
C VAL A 33 6.71 -8.52 7.96
N LYS A 34 7.66 -9.00 8.78
CA LYS A 34 7.81 -10.43 9.07
C LYS A 34 6.52 -11.00 9.63
N ARG A 35 5.97 -10.33 10.66
CA ARG A 35 4.69 -10.74 11.24
C ARG A 35 3.54 -10.62 10.22
N ALA A 36 3.54 -9.57 9.41
CA ALA A 36 2.52 -9.37 8.39
C ALA A 36 2.52 -10.49 7.33
N TYR A 37 3.68 -11.03 6.92
CA TYR A 37 3.72 -12.18 6.01
C TYR A 37 3.01 -13.40 6.58
N GLU A 38 3.26 -13.72 7.85
CA GLU A 38 2.60 -14.83 8.54
C GLU A 38 1.08 -14.64 8.56
N LEU A 39 0.63 -13.45 8.95
CA LEU A 39 -0.79 -13.10 9.01
C LEU A 39 -1.48 -13.04 7.63
N TRP A 40 -0.76 -12.67 6.57
CA TRP A 40 -1.29 -12.74 5.21
C TRP A 40 -1.46 -14.18 4.74
N GLU A 41 -0.50 -15.08 5.05
CA GLU A 41 -0.58 -16.52 4.75
C GLU A 41 -1.69 -17.20 5.55
N ASP A 42 -1.86 -16.82 6.83
CA ASP A 42 -2.99 -17.28 7.66
C ASP A 42 -4.33 -16.84 7.06
N LEU A 43 -4.43 -15.59 6.59
CA LEU A 43 -5.65 -15.07 5.98
C LEU A 43 -5.96 -15.77 4.65
N ASP A 44 -4.97 -16.04 3.81
CA ASP A 44 -5.11 -16.84 2.59
C ASP A 44 -5.73 -18.21 2.92
N SER A 45 -5.16 -18.90 3.91
CA SER A 45 -5.63 -20.21 4.35
C SER A 45 -7.04 -20.17 4.95
N PHE A 46 -7.35 -19.12 5.72
CA PHE A 46 -8.64 -18.97 6.40
C PHE A 46 -9.78 -18.61 5.45
N THR A 47 -9.48 -17.84 4.39
CA THR A 47 -10.50 -17.33 3.45
C THR A 47 -10.65 -18.19 2.19
N ASP A 48 -9.77 -19.17 1.98
CA ASP A 48 -9.62 -19.91 0.73
C ASP A 48 -9.38 -18.98 -0.49
N GLU A 49 -8.76 -17.84 -0.23
CA GLU A 49 -8.42 -16.81 -1.21
C GLU A 49 -6.91 -16.71 -1.36
N LYS A 50 -6.41 -16.57 -2.56
CA LYS A 50 -4.99 -16.24 -2.79
C LYS A 50 -4.82 -14.72 -2.82
N LEU A 51 -4.56 -14.12 -1.67
CA LEU A 51 -4.40 -12.67 -1.51
C LEU A 51 -2.94 -12.24 -1.67
N TYR A 52 -1.99 -13.11 -1.29
CA TYR A 52 -0.56 -12.89 -1.46
C TYR A 52 -0.01 -13.75 -2.60
N THR A 53 0.71 -13.11 -3.53
CA THR A 53 1.43 -13.77 -4.63
C THR A 53 2.90 -13.40 -4.52
N GLU A 54 3.74 -14.39 -4.17
CA GLU A 54 5.19 -14.23 -4.16
C GLU A 54 5.71 -14.12 -5.60
N THR A 55 6.40 -13.02 -5.89
CA THR A 55 7.02 -12.75 -7.20
C THR A 55 8.50 -12.43 -7.09
N GLY A 56 8.98 -12.17 -5.89
CA GLY A 56 10.19 -11.43 -5.64
C GLY A 56 10.06 -9.94 -6.00
N ALA A 57 11.07 -9.16 -5.62
CA ALA A 57 11.18 -7.77 -6.05
C ALA A 57 12.60 -7.46 -6.52
N LEU A 58 12.68 -6.87 -7.70
CA LEU A 58 13.91 -6.43 -8.33
C LEU A 58 14.12 -4.94 -8.06
N TRP A 59 15.11 -4.61 -7.26
CA TRP A 59 15.49 -3.25 -6.94
C TRP A 59 16.62 -2.81 -7.86
N MET A 60 16.36 -1.87 -8.73
CA MET A 60 17.30 -1.31 -9.69
C MET A 60 17.69 0.10 -9.26
N HIS A 61 18.95 0.32 -8.97
CA HIS A 61 19.45 1.62 -8.53
C HIS A 61 20.24 2.31 -9.64
N ARG A 62 19.89 3.58 -9.89
CA ARG A 62 20.61 4.45 -10.84
C ARG A 62 21.78 5.22 -10.18
N GLY A 63 21.94 5.07 -8.89
CA GLY A 63 22.94 5.72 -8.07
C GLY A 63 23.22 4.92 -6.81
N ASP A 64 23.30 5.61 -5.66
CA ASP A 64 23.57 4.98 -4.38
C ASP A 64 22.48 3.98 -3.99
N ASP A 65 22.90 2.82 -3.51
CA ASP A 65 22.03 1.73 -3.04
C ASP A 65 22.08 1.57 -1.50
N ALA A 66 22.50 2.61 -0.78
CA ALA A 66 22.64 2.61 0.67
C ALA A 66 21.34 2.20 1.39
N TYR A 67 20.18 2.57 0.85
CA TYR A 67 18.89 2.17 1.40
C TYR A 67 18.73 0.64 1.46
N VAL A 68 19.06 -0.07 0.41
CA VAL A 68 19.02 -1.55 0.42
C VAL A 68 20.14 -2.10 1.29
N ARG A 69 21.39 -1.60 1.14
CA ARG A 69 22.54 -2.08 1.89
C ARG A 69 22.36 -1.96 3.40
N SER A 70 21.76 -0.88 3.90
CA SER A 70 21.48 -0.70 5.33
C SER A 70 20.42 -1.67 5.86
N SER A 71 19.53 -2.18 5.00
CA SER A 71 18.55 -3.20 5.38
C SER A 71 19.17 -4.60 5.57
N ILE A 72 20.25 -4.93 4.86
CA ILE A 72 20.78 -6.31 4.77
C ILE A 72 21.08 -6.95 6.13
N PRO A 73 21.79 -6.30 7.07
CA PRO A 73 22.03 -6.87 8.38
C PRO A 73 20.73 -7.20 9.13
N ILE A 74 19.76 -6.27 9.06
CA ILE A 74 18.46 -6.42 9.73
C ILE A 74 17.67 -7.56 9.09
N LEU A 75 17.60 -7.60 7.77
CA LEU A 75 16.90 -8.65 7.02
C LEU A 75 17.45 -10.05 7.36
N LYS A 76 18.78 -10.16 7.49
CA LYS A 76 19.44 -11.41 7.88
C LYS A 76 19.00 -11.87 9.27
N ASP A 77 18.89 -10.96 10.26
CA ASP A 77 18.43 -11.28 11.61
C ASP A 77 16.99 -11.84 11.61
N PHE A 78 16.16 -11.40 10.67
CA PHE A 78 14.78 -11.84 10.53
C PHE A 78 14.59 -12.99 9.51
N GLY A 79 15.67 -13.50 8.91
CA GLY A 79 15.63 -14.63 7.99
C GLY A 79 15.20 -14.29 6.56
N PHE A 80 15.23 -13.02 6.16
CA PHE A 80 14.96 -12.61 4.79
C PHE A 80 16.22 -12.69 3.93
N ALA A 81 16.07 -13.28 2.74
CA ALA A 81 17.15 -13.38 1.76
C ALA A 81 17.04 -12.29 0.69
N VAL A 82 18.12 -11.57 0.50
CA VAL A 82 18.29 -10.58 -0.57
C VAL A 82 19.60 -10.87 -1.30
N ASP A 83 19.54 -11.02 -2.61
CA ASP A 83 20.68 -11.31 -3.47
C ASP A 83 21.14 -10.05 -4.19
N ARG A 84 22.43 -9.78 -4.22
CA ARG A 84 23.01 -8.83 -5.15
C ARG A 84 23.22 -9.51 -6.49
N LEU A 85 22.62 -8.99 -7.54
CA LEU A 85 22.77 -9.50 -8.90
C LEU A 85 23.80 -8.67 -9.67
N ASN A 86 24.56 -9.32 -10.52
CA ASN A 86 25.31 -8.62 -11.56
C ASN A 86 24.29 -8.01 -12.55
N VAL A 87 24.53 -6.76 -13.00
CA VAL A 87 23.59 -6.05 -13.89
C VAL A 87 23.42 -6.77 -15.21
N GLU A 88 24.50 -7.32 -15.80
CA GLU A 88 24.46 -8.06 -17.07
C GLU A 88 23.71 -9.39 -16.94
N ASP A 89 23.86 -10.10 -15.79
CA ASP A 89 23.09 -11.31 -15.50
C ASP A 89 21.62 -11.01 -15.31
N ALA A 90 21.29 -9.91 -14.61
CA ALA A 90 19.94 -9.44 -14.47
C ALA A 90 19.31 -9.08 -15.82
N ALA A 91 20.05 -8.41 -16.71
CA ALA A 91 19.61 -8.07 -18.05
C ALA A 91 19.36 -9.32 -18.91
N ARG A 92 20.21 -10.35 -18.79
CA ARG A 92 19.97 -11.64 -19.48
C ARG A 92 18.73 -12.36 -18.94
N ARG A 93 18.54 -12.35 -17.63
CA ARG A 93 17.42 -13.05 -16.98
C ARG A 93 16.08 -12.36 -17.22
N TYR A 94 16.08 -11.03 -17.20
CA TYR A 94 14.89 -10.20 -17.37
C TYR A 94 15.00 -9.36 -18.66
N SER A 95 15.14 -10.02 -19.78
CA SER A 95 15.40 -9.39 -21.09
C SER A 95 14.29 -8.46 -21.59
N GLN A 96 13.13 -8.44 -20.92
CA GLN A 96 12.05 -7.46 -21.13
C GLN A 96 12.32 -6.11 -20.48
N ILE A 97 13.33 -6.03 -19.58
CA ILE A 97 13.72 -4.79 -18.89
C ILE A 97 14.98 -4.22 -19.56
N ASP A 98 14.98 -2.94 -19.85
CA ASP A 98 16.17 -2.21 -20.25
C ASP A 98 16.92 -1.72 -19.00
N PHE A 99 18.14 -2.24 -18.78
CA PHE A 99 18.98 -1.90 -17.64
C PHE A 99 19.94 -0.73 -17.89
N ARG A 100 19.80 0.01 -18.99
CA ARG A 100 20.65 1.18 -19.21
C ARG A 100 20.58 2.17 -18.04
N GLY A 101 21.75 2.62 -17.59
CA GLY A 101 21.88 3.55 -16.45
C GLY A 101 21.66 2.92 -15.07
N VAL A 102 21.39 1.61 -14.98
CA VAL A 102 21.33 0.90 -13.70
C VAL A 102 22.76 0.55 -13.24
N GLN A 103 23.10 0.93 -12.01
CA GLN A 103 24.42 0.72 -11.40
C GLN A 103 24.47 -0.48 -10.46
N SER A 104 23.36 -0.78 -9.78
CA SER A 104 23.26 -1.96 -8.94
C SER A 104 21.86 -2.56 -8.98
N VAL A 105 21.83 -3.89 -8.78
CA VAL A 105 20.58 -4.67 -8.79
C VAL A 105 20.55 -5.57 -7.56
N TRP A 106 19.43 -5.53 -6.84
CA TRP A 106 19.17 -6.40 -5.71
C TRP A 106 17.87 -7.15 -5.93
N PHE A 107 17.83 -8.41 -5.53
CA PHE A 107 16.64 -9.25 -5.63
C PHE A 107 16.18 -9.70 -4.25
N GLU A 108 15.05 -9.18 -3.82
CA GLU A 108 14.38 -9.57 -2.58
C GLU A 108 13.45 -10.76 -2.86
N ARG A 109 13.80 -11.94 -2.35
CA ARG A 109 13.16 -13.20 -2.76
C ARG A 109 11.70 -13.28 -2.35
N ARG A 110 11.38 -12.98 -1.08
CA ARG A 110 10.04 -13.16 -0.51
C ARG A 110 9.09 -11.99 -0.77
N ALA A 111 9.55 -10.95 -1.46
CA ALA A 111 8.66 -9.87 -1.85
C ALA A 111 7.59 -10.35 -2.83
N GLY A 112 6.48 -9.62 -2.90
CA GLY A 112 5.38 -10.02 -3.76
C GLY A 112 4.27 -8.98 -3.82
N ALA A 113 3.15 -9.38 -4.38
CA ALA A 113 1.97 -8.56 -4.52
C ALA A 113 0.82 -9.07 -3.65
N LEU A 114 0.09 -8.12 -3.10
CA LEU A 114 -1.16 -8.35 -2.38
C LEU A 114 -2.33 -7.92 -3.26
N SER A 115 -3.36 -8.76 -3.38
CA SER A 115 -4.64 -8.44 -4.01
C SER A 115 -5.46 -7.56 -3.07
N ALA A 116 -5.13 -6.27 -3.00
CA ALA A 116 -5.55 -5.35 -1.94
C ALA A 116 -7.07 -5.21 -1.82
N ARG A 117 -7.77 -5.05 -2.94
CA ARG A 117 -9.24 -4.95 -2.94
C ARG A 117 -9.90 -6.26 -2.48
N ARG A 118 -9.42 -7.40 -2.97
CA ARG A 118 -9.90 -8.72 -2.55
C ARG A 118 -9.64 -8.93 -1.06
N ALA A 119 -8.47 -8.53 -0.56
CA ALA A 119 -8.13 -8.58 0.86
C ALA A 119 -9.11 -7.77 1.72
N CYS A 120 -9.44 -6.53 1.36
CA CYS A 120 -10.44 -5.74 2.08
C CYS A 120 -11.82 -6.41 2.10
N ILE A 121 -12.20 -7.08 1.02
CA ILE A 121 -13.46 -7.83 0.93
C ILE A 121 -13.40 -9.06 1.84
N ALA A 122 -12.35 -9.85 1.74
CA ALA A 122 -12.15 -11.08 2.51
C ALA A 122 -12.12 -10.80 4.03
N VAL A 123 -11.39 -9.77 4.46
CA VAL A 123 -11.34 -9.34 5.87
C VAL A 123 -12.74 -8.97 6.38
N ARG A 124 -13.50 -8.16 5.62
CA ARG A 124 -14.86 -7.79 6.02
C ARG A 124 -15.79 -9.01 6.10
N ASP A 125 -15.73 -9.90 5.11
CA ASP A 125 -16.59 -11.07 5.07
C ASP A 125 -16.25 -12.04 6.21
N THR A 126 -14.97 -12.20 6.52
CA THR A 126 -14.48 -12.94 7.67
C THR A 126 -14.98 -12.34 8.99
N PHE A 127 -14.83 -11.02 9.15
CA PHE A 127 -15.31 -10.31 10.34
C PHE A 127 -16.81 -10.53 10.58
N GLN A 128 -17.63 -10.49 9.52
CA GLN A 128 -19.06 -10.76 9.65
C GLN A 128 -19.36 -12.24 9.97
N LYS A 129 -18.62 -13.19 9.37
CA LYS A 129 -18.75 -14.64 9.66
C LYS A 129 -18.41 -14.97 11.12
N THR A 130 -17.49 -14.19 11.72
CA THR A 130 -17.11 -14.35 13.14
C THR A 130 -18.00 -13.56 14.12
N GLY A 131 -19.12 -13.01 13.64
CA GLY A 131 -20.12 -12.32 14.47
C GLY A 131 -20.02 -10.81 14.51
N GLY A 132 -19.05 -10.21 13.81
CA GLY A 132 -18.92 -8.77 13.71
C GLY A 132 -20.03 -8.13 12.88
N SER A 133 -20.39 -6.89 13.22
CA SER A 133 -21.37 -6.09 12.47
C SER A 133 -20.68 -5.07 11.57
N TYR A 134 -21.05 -5.03 10.29
CA TYR A 134 -20.55 -4.08 9.32
C TYR A 134 -21.67 -3.17 8.79
N ARG A 135 -21.44 -1.84 8.81
CA ARG A 135 -22.36 -0.85 8.27
C ARG A 135 -21.65 0.09 7.29
N THR A 136 -22.37 0.48 6.25
CA THR A 136 -21.94 1.57 5.35
C THR A 136 -22.65 2.84 5.80
N ALA A 137 -21.92 3.78 6.39
CA ALA A 137 -22.44 5.03 6.90
C ALA A 137 -21.34 6.08 7.02
N ASN A 138 -21.66 7.34 6.85
CA ASN A 138 -20.84 8.44 7.32
C ASN A 138 -20.87 8.47 8.85
N VAL A 139 -19.71 8.73 9.44
CA VAL A 139 -19.54 8.72 10.89
C VAL A 139 -18.81 9.97 11.31
N GLU A 140 -19.32 10.62 12.34
CA GLU A 140 -18.67 11.74 13.05
C GLU A 140 -18.47 11.37 14.50
N PRO A 141 -17.33 11.74 15.11
CA PRO A 141 -17.17 11.62 16.56
C PRO A 141 -18.23 12.46 17.29
N GLY A 142 -18.83 11.89 18.32
CA GLY A 142 -19.69 12.63 19.24
C GLY A 142 -18.87 13.49 20.23
N PRO A 143 -19.52 14.11 21.20
CA PRO A 143 -18.82 14.90 22.19
C PRO A 143 -17.97 14.05 23.14
N ILE A 144 -16.84 14.61 23.57
CA ILE A 144 -16.02 14.04 24.64
C ILE A 144 -16.54 14.60 25.96
N VAL A 145 -17.00 13.71 26.85
CA VAL A 145 -17.56 14.06 28.13
C VAL A 145 -16.80 13.29 29.21
N ASN A 146 -16.30 13.97 30.22
CA ASN A 146 -15.55 13.38 31.34
C ASN A 146 -14.39 12.48 30.89
N GLY A 147 -13.67 12.86 29.81
CA GLY A 147 -12.53 12.11 29.30
C GLY A 147 -12.88 10.88 28.48
N SER A 148 -14.12 10.77 27.99
CA SER A 148 -14.58 9.67 27.15
C SER A 148 -15.45 10.17 26.00
N LEU A 149 -15.32 9.55 24.82
CA LEU A 149 -16.22 9.75 23.69
C LEU A 149 -17.57 9.11 24.02
N SER A 150 -18.65 9.89 23.90
CA SER A 150 -20.00 9.44 24.28
C SER A 150 -20.69 8.58 23.22
N GLY A 151 -20.20 8.60 21.96
CA GLY A 151 -20.78 7.84 20.86
C GLY A 151 -20.32 8.33 19.49
N LEU A 152 -20.76 7.64 18.46
CA LEU A 152 -20.57 7.99 17.05
C LEU A 152 -21.90 8.44 16.45
N ARG A 153 -21.94 9.62 15.83
CA ARG A 153 -23.09 10.08 15.08
C ARG A 153 -23.02 9.58 13.66
N LEU A 154 -24.07 8.92 13.22
CA LEU A 154 -24.19 8.46 11.83
C LEU A 154 -24.88 9.53 10.94
N GLY A 155 -24.70 9.42 9.64
CA GLY A 155 -25.27 10.35 8.67
C GLY A 155 -26.81 10.39 8.63
N ASP A 156 -27.48 9.38 9.20
CA ASP A 156 -28.93 9.33 9.39
C ASP A 156 -29.42 9.96 10.71
N GLY A 157 -28.49 10.52 11.49
CA GLY A 157 -28.74 11.13 12.80
C GLY A 157 -28.76 10.15 13.98
N SER A 158 -28.70 8.84 13.73
CA SER A 158 -28.60 7.86 14.82
C SER A 158 -27.23 7.90 15.51
N VAL A 159 -27.20 7.42 16.76
CA VAL A 159 -25.98 7.36 17.58
C VAL A 159 -25.63 5.89 17.85
N VAL A 160 -24.35 5.56 17.74
CA VAL A 160 -23.81 4.25 18.11
C VAL A 160 -22.88 4.43 19.30
N GLU A 161 -23.18 3.76 20.38
CA GLU A 161 -22.37 3.73 21.60
C GLU A 161 -21.57 2.44 21.69
N ALA A 162 -20.36 2.53 22.26
CA ALA A 162 -19.47 1.41 22.51
C ALA A 162 -18.53 1.76 23.69
N ASP A 163 -17.91 0.73 24.28
CA ASP A 163 -16.94 0.90 25.36
C ASP A 163 -15.62 1.48 24.86
N ALA A 164 -15.23 1.17 23.62
CA ALA A 164 -14.02 1.69 22.95
C ALA A 164 -14.26 1.96 21.48
N TYR A 165 -13.51 2.91 20.95
CA TYR A 165 -13.60 3.35 19.54
C TYR A 165 -12.23 3.35 18.91
N VAL A 166 -12.14 2.78 17.68
CA VAL A 166 -10.95 2.85 16.85
C VAL A 166 -11.26 3.62 15.57
N PHE A 167 -10.55 4.70 15.37
CA PHE A 167 -10.63 5.45 14.13
C PHE A 167 -9.43 5.09 13.23
N ALA A 168 -9.68 4.21 12.27
CA ALA A 168 -8.74 3.82 11.22
C ALA A 168 -9.21 4.39 9.88
N CYS A 169 -9.48 5.71 9.86
CA CYS A 169 -10.21 6.37 8.78
C CYS A 169 -9.30 6.85 7.64
N GLY A 170 -8.00 6.49 7.67
CA GLY A 170 -7.06 6.82 6.61
C GLY A 170 -6.95 8.33 6.37
N PRO A 171 -7.02 8.80 5.11
CA PRO A 171 -6.83 10.21 4.78
C PRO A 171 -7.83 11.18 5.44
N TRP A 172 -8.93 10.68 6.00
CA TRP A 172 -9.94 11.49 6.68
C TRP A 172 -9.64 11.72 8.18
N LEU A 173 -8.63 11.06 8.75
CA LEU A 173 -8.32 11.20 10.19
C LEU A 173 -8.05 12.65 10.60
N GLY A 174 -7.31 13.41 9.78
CA GLY A 174 -7.04 14.82 10.07
C GLY A 174 -8.30 15.71 10.04
N GLN A 175 -9.30 15.35 9.21
CA GLN A 175 -10.59 16.05 9.16
C GLN A 175 -11.50 15.69 10.32
N LEU A 176 -11.46 14.43 10.79
CA LEU A 176 -12.26 13.95 11.92
C LEU A 176 -11.73 14.44 13.26
N PHE A 177 -10.42 14.63 13.36
CA PHE A 177 -9.74 15.09 14.58
C PHE A 177 -8.79 16.25 14.28
N PRO A 178 -9.33 17.42 13.86
CA PRO A 178 -8.50 18.54 13.41
C PRO A 178 -7.57 19.09 14.50
N ASP A 179 -7.99 19.09 15.75
CA ASP A 179 -7.20 19.59 16.87
C ASP A 179 -6.05 18.65 17.28
N VAL A 180 -6.11 17.37 16.86
CA VAL A 180 -5.12 16.34 17.24
C VAL A 180 -4.26 15.93 16.05
N LEU A 181 -4.88 15.72 14.90
CA LEU A 181 -4.27 15.15 13.70
C LEU A 181 -4.35 16.05 12.46
N GLY A 182 -4.92 17.26 12.56
CA GLY A 182 -5.09 18.15 11.41
C GLY A 182 -3.78 18.52 10.72
N ASP A 183 -2.71 18.68 11.50
CA ASP A 183 -1.34 18.93 11.02
C ASP A 183 -0.46 17.68 10.94
N LYS A 184 -1.01 16.49 11.15
CA LYS A 184 -0.30 15.21 11.14
C LYS A 184 -0.71 14.27 10.00
N ILE A 185 -1.82 14.52 9.34
CA ILE A 185 -2.28 13.71 8.21
C ILE A 185 -2.39 14.60 6.97
N HIS A 186 -1.51 14.33 6.01
CA HIS A 186 -1.41 15.09 4.76
C HIS A 186 -1.78 14.21 3.58
N PRO A 187 -3.06 14.22 3.14
CA PRO A 187 -3.48 13.47 1.97
C PRO A 187 -2.83 13.99 0.68
N THR A 188 -2.27 13.08 -0.13
CA THR A 188 -1.69 13.42 -1.44
C THR A 188 -2.25 12.54 -2.54
N ARG A 189 -2.33 13.11 -3.75
CA ARG A 189 -2.79 12.44 -4.96
C ARG A 189 -1.72 11.47 -5.45
N GLN A 190 -2.13 10.23 -5.74
CA GLN A 190 -1.28 9.23 -6.37
C GLN A 190 -2.00 8.65 -7.59
N GLU A 191 -1.27 8.41 -8.67
CA GLU A 191 -1.86 7.87 -9.88
C GLU A 191 -1.21 6.53 -10.26
N VAL A 192 -2.02 5.57 -10.63
CA VAL A 192 -1.58 4.24 -11.02
C VAL A 192 -2.17 3.87 -12.38
N PHE A 193 -1.40 3.14 -13.19
CA PHE A 193 -1.73 2.81 -14.55
C PHE A 193 -1.53 1.31 -14.79
N TYR A 194 -2.42 0.72 -15.57
CA TYR A 194 -2.36 -0.68 -15.97
C TYR A 194 -2.30 -0.76 -17.51
N PHE A 195 -1.29 -1.40 -18.02
CA PHE A 195 -1.06 -1.53 -19.46
C PHE A 195 -1.19 -2.98 -19.91
N GLY A 196 -1.80 -3.19 -21.08
CA GLY A 196 -1.91 -4.52 -21.66
C GLY A 196 -0.58 -5.02 -22.20
N ALA A 197 -0.16 -6.21 -21.79
CA ALA A 197 1.02 -6.84 -22.37
C ALA A 197 0.83 -7.17 -23.87
N PRO A 198 1.92 -7.30 -24.64
CA PRO A 198 1.84 -7.75 -26.03
C PRO A 198 1.08 -9.07 -26.15
N ARG A 199 0.22 -9.18 -27.16
CA ARG A 199 -0.65 -10.36 -27.34
C ARG A 199 0.15 -11.66 -27.38
N GLY A 200 -0.25 -12.62 -26.54
CA GLY A 200 0.40 -13.94 -26.45
C GLY A 200 1.71 -13.96 -25.68
N SER A 201 2.13 -12.83 -25.08
CA SER A 201 3.34 -12.77 -24.24
C SER A 201 3.01 -13.10 -22.79
N ASP A 202 3.71 -14.10 -22.22
CA ASP A 202 3.67 -14.44 -20.79
C ASP A 202 4.79 -13.73 -19.99
N ARG A 203 5.64 -12.95 -20.66
CA ARG A 203 6.85 -12.33 -20.06
C ARG A 203 6.56 -11.33 -18.96
N TYR A 204 5.33 -10.84 -18.87
CA TYR A 204 4.87 -9.84 -17.91
C TYR A 204 4.00 -10.44 -16.80
N LEU A 205 3.90 -11.77 -16.75
CA LEU A 205 3.16 -12.49 -15.71
C LEU A 205 4.01 -12.79 -14.47
N PRO A 206 3.41 -13.05 -13.31
CA PRO A 206 4.10 -13.59 -12.13
C PRO A 206 4.91 -14.85 -12.49
N GLY A 207 6.12 -14.96 -11.92
CA GLY A 207 7.06 -16.05 -12.25
C GLY A 207 7.95 -15.78 -13.47
N ARG A 208 7.55 -14.87 -14.37
CA ARG A 208 8.40 -14.40 -15.49
C ARG A 208 8.98 -13.01 -15.24
N LEU A 209 8.23 -12.19 -14.52
CA LEU A 209 8.65 -10.86 -14.09
C LEU A 209 8.37 -10.72 -12.60
N PRO A 210 9.34 -10.32 -11.79
CA PRO A 210 9.09 -9.92 -10.40
C PRO A 210 8.44 -8.53 -10.34
N ILE A 211 8.03 -8.10 -9.16
CA ILE A 211 7.89 -6.67 -8.88
C ILE A 211 9.21 -6.00 -9.20
N TRP A 212 9.16 -4.84 -9.80
CA TRP A 212 10.36 -4.07 -10.11
C TRP A 212 10.24 -2.66 -9.52
N ILE A 213 11.39 -2.15 -9.07
CA ILE A 213 11.52 -0.83 -8.48
C ILE A 213 12.72 -0.16 -9.14
N ASP A 214 12.49 0.92 -9.86
CA ASP A 214 13.52 1.78 -10.44
C ASP A 214 13.79 2.93 -9.45
N PHE A 215 14.87 2.80 -8.73
CA PHE A 215 15.23 3.68 -7.63
C PHE A 215 16.26 4.71 -8.12
N GLY A 216 15.79 5.93 -8.40
CA GLY A 216 16.59 7.05 -8.87
C GLY A 216 16.16 8.36 -8.18
N GLU A 217 16.17 9.47 -8.89
CA GLU A 217 15.60 10.74 -8.42
C GLU A 217 14.12 10.61 -8.02
N ARG A 218 13.43 9.72 -8.69
CA ARG A 218 12.06 9.30 -8.39
C ARG A 218 12.06 7.80 -8.17
N ILE A 219 11.13 7.34 -7.36
CA ILE A 219 10.90 5.92 -7.14
C ILE A 219 9.71 5.49 -8.00
N ILE A 220 10.01 4.76 -9.06
CA ILE A 220 8.99 4.18 -9.93
C ILE A 220 8.94 2.70 -9.66
N TYR A 221 7.75 2.15 -9.59
CA TYR A 221 7.60 0.72 -9.40
C TYR A 221 6.49 0.14 -10.27
N GLY A 222 6.56 -1.16 -10.47
CA GLY A 222 5.49 -1.87 -11.11
C GLY A 222 5.30 -3.27 -10.58
N ILE A 223 4.13 -3.80 -10.92
CA ILE A 223 3.69 -5.13 -10.53
C ILE A 223 3.36 -5.88 -11.82
N PRO A 224 3.82 -7.14 -11.99
CA PRO A 224 3.43 -7.95 -13.12
C PRO A 224 1.91 -8.10 -13.23
N ASP A 225 1.42 -8.54 -14.37
CA ASP A 225 -0.02 -8.72 -14.57
C ASP A 225 -0.56 -9.82 -13.65
N ILE A 226 -1.24 -9.41 -12.59
CA ILE A 226 -1.91 -10.28 -11.66
C ILE A 226 -3.42 -10.23 -11.94
N ASP A 227 -4.04 -11.38 -12.00
CA ASP A 227 -5.48 -11.54 -12.25
C ASP A 227 -5.95 -10.97 -13.60
N GLY A 228 -5.08 -10.86 -14.62
CA GLY A 228 -5.42 -10.36 -15.96
C GLY A 228 -5.76 -8.87 -16.01
N ARG A 229 -5.33 -8.09 -15.00
CA ARG A 229 -5.60 -6.66 -14.91
C ARG A 229 -4.67 -5.79 -15.74
N GLY A 230 -3.59 -6.35 -16.19
CA GLY A 230 -2.52 -5.66 -16.91
C GLY A 230 -1.30 -5.37 -16.03
N PHE A 231 -0.23 -5.02 -16.70
CA PHE A 231 1.05 -4.63 -16.13
C PHE A 231 0.93 -3.27 -15.46
N LYS A 232 1.09 -3.23 -14.13
CA LYS A 232 0.94 -2.00 -13.34
C LYS A 232 2.22 -1.18 -13.34
N VAL A 233 2.06 0.14 -13.47
CA VAL A 233 3.11 1.16 -13.30
C VAL A 233 2.62 2.25 -12.37
N ALA A 234 3.44 2.67 -11.44
CA ALA A 234 3.14 3.77 -10.54
C ALA A 234 4.41 4.53 -10.14
N ASP A 235 4.24 5.81 -9.89
CA ASP A 235 5.23 6.68 -9.30
C ASP A 235 4.95 6.80 -7.80
N ASP A 236 5.92 6.44 -6.96
CA ASP A 236 5.79 6.47 -5.50
C ASP A 236 6.10 7.85 -4.90
N THR A 237 6.55 8.80 -5.73
CA THR A 237 6.78 10.17 -5.30
C THR A 237 5.47 10.79 -4.80
N ARG A 238 5.51 11.43 -3.65
CA ARG A 238 4.33 12.12 -3.09
C ARG A 238 3.82 13.16 -4.07
N GLY A 239 2.55 13.05 -4.44
CA GLY A 239 1.87 13.97 -5.35
C GLY A 239 1.37 15.24 -4.65
N GLU A 240 0.55 16.01 -5.35
CA GLU A 240 -0.06 17.23 -4.84
C GLU A 240 -0.99 16.93 -3.65
N PRO A 241 -1.08 17.86 -2.67
CA PRO A 241 -2.08 17.78 -1.61
C PRO A 241 -3.50 17.74 -2.17
N ILE A 242 -4.36 16.95 -1.54
CA ILE A 242 -5.75 16.80 -1.99
C ILE A 242 -6.74 16.80 -0.82
N ASP A 243 -7.98 17.20 -1.10
CA ASP A 243 -9.09 16.83 -0.24
C ASP A 243 -9.53 15.39 -0.53
N PRO A 244 -9.54 14.50 0.48
CA PRO A 244 -9.82 13.07 0.26
C PRO A 244 -11.24 12.78 -0.21
N THR A 245 -12.19 13.69 -0.02
CA THR A 245 -13.59 13.52 -0.37
C THR A 245 -13.91 14.11 -1.74
N SER A 246 -13.54 15.38 -1.98
CA SER A 246 -14.03 16.17 -3.13
C SER A 246 -13.09 16.15 -4.33
N THR A 247 -11.83 15.78 -4.17
CA THR A 247 -10.86 15.81 -5.29
C THR A 247 -11.29 14.93 -6.45
N ASP A 248 -11.16 15.47 -7.66
CA ASP A 248 -11.37 14.74 -8.92
C ASP A 248 -10.50 13.48 -9.01
N ARG A 249 -11.11 12.38 -9.41
CA ARG A 249 -10.48 11.06 -9.55
C ARG A 249 -10.16 10.72 -11.01
N THR A 250 -10.16 11.70 -11.89
CA THR A 250 -9.74 11.54 -13.28
C THR A 250 -8.21 11.65 -13.37
N PRO A 251 -7.49 10.60 -13.84
CA PRO A 251 -6.05 10.68 -14.03
C PRO A 251 -5.65 11.78 -15.02
N SER A 252 -4.55 12.45 -14.72
CA SER A 252 -4.08 13.55 -15.55
C SER A 252 -3.43 13.04 -16.85
N ALA A 253 -3.62 13.77 -17.96
CA ALA A 253 -2.96 13.47 -19.23
C ALA A 253 -1.42 13.50 -19.08
N LYS A 254 -0.90 14.41 -18.24
CA LYS A 254 0.55 14.51 -17.94
C LYS A 254 1.07 13.24 -17.27
N ALA A 255 0.35 12.68 -16.29
CA ALA A 255 0.75 11.46 -15.60
C ALA A 255 0.69 10.23 -16.52
N ILE A 256 -0.31 10.15 -17.39
CA ILE A 256 -0.40 9.09 -18.41
C ILE A 256 0.80 9.18 -19.37
N ALA A 257 1.12 10.38 -19.88
CA ALA A 257 2.27 10.57 -20.79
C ALA A 257 3.57 10.14 -20.12
N ARG A 258 3.77 10.54 -18.85
CA ARG A 258 4.94 10.16 -18.07
C ARG A 258 5.06 8.65 -17.83
N ALA A 259 3.96 7.98 -17.53
CA ALA A 259 3.95 6.50 -17.39
C ALA A 259 4.35 5.82 -18.71
N ARG A 260 3.95 6.36 -19.87
CA ARG A 260 4.36 5.87 -21.19
C ARG A 260 5.84 6.11 -21.49
N GLU A 261 6.36 7.27 -21.15
CA GLU A 261 7.80 7.59 -21.30
C GLU A 261 8.65 6.58 -20.51
N LEU A 262 8.23 6.28 -19.28
CA LEU A 262 8.89 5.31 -18.42
C LEU A 262 8.81 3.89 -18.97
N LEU A 263 7.66 3.49 -19.51
CA LEU A 263 7.53 2.21 -20.20
C LEU A 263 8.46 2.14 -21.43
N ALA A 264 8.53 3.20 -22.21
CA ALA A 264 9.42 3.26 -23.38
C ALA A 264 10.90 3.14 -22.97
N GLU A 265 11.27 3.67 -21.82
CA GLU A 265 12.64 3.60 -21.28
C GLU A 265 12.97 2.21 -20.71
N ARG A 266 12.14 1.69 -19.81
CA ARG A 266 12.42 0.46 -19.04
C ARG A 266 11.89 -0.81 -19.68
N PHE A 267 10.81 -0.71 -20.42
CA PHE A 267 10.14 -1.84 -21.08
C PHE A 267 9.83 -1.49 -22.55
N PRO A 268 10.84 -1.44 -23.43
CA PRO A 268 10.66 -0.96 -24.78
C PRO A 268 9.55 -1.65 -25.57
N GLU A 269 9.31 -2.95 -25.34
CA GLU A 269 8.20 -3.68 -25.95
C GLU A 269 6.81 -3.18 -25.50
N MET A 270 6.74 -2.54 -24.33
CA MET A 270 5.52 -1.95 -23.77
C MET A 270 5.30 -0.49 -24.15
N ALA A 271 6.22 0.14 -24.91
CA ALA A 271 6.15 1.57 -25.23
C ALA A 271 4.82 1.99 -25.88
N ARG A 272 4.22 1.08 -26.68
CA ARG A 272 2.92 1.28 -27.35
C ARG A 272 1.79 0.45 -26.76
N ALA A 273 1.98 -0.09 -25.56
CA ALA A 273 0.97 -0.90 -24.88
C ALA A 273 -0.33 -0.12 -24.69
N PRO A 274 -1.51 -0.73 -24.88
CA PRO A 274 -2.77 -0.07 -24.59
C PRO A 274 -2.88 0.19 -23.08
N LEU A 275 -3.35 1.39 -22.72
CA LEU A 275 -3.76 1.68 -21.35
C LEU A 275 -5.11 1.00 -21.12
N LEU A 276 -5.15 0.01 -20.22
CA LEU A 276 -6.36 -0.75 -19.89
C LEU A 276 -7.15 -0.07 -18.80
N GLU A 277 -6.45 0.43 -17.78
CA GLU A 277 -7.06 1.05 -16.62
C GLU A 277 -6.11 2.13 -16.06
N SER A 278 -6.70 3.16 -15.48
CA SER A 278 -5.98 4.17 -14.71
C SER A 278 -6.81 4.59 -13.51
N ARG A 279 -6.15 4.88 -12.39
CA ARG A 279 -6.83 5.26 -11.15
C ARG A 279 -6.09 6.37 -10.42
N VAL A 280 -6.86 7.23 -9.78
CA VAL A 280 -6.37 8.16 -8.77
C VAL A 280 -6.56 7.53 -7.40
N CYS A 281 -5.45 7.19 -6.78
CA CYS A 281 -5.33 6.76 -5.40
C CYS A 281 -4.94 7.95 -4.52
N GLN A 282 -4.80 7.73 -3.23
CA GLN A 282 -4.30 8.75 -2.29
C GLN A 282 -3.45 8.10 -1.21
N TYR A 283 -2.43 8.83 -0.75
CA TYR A 283 -1.70 8.48 0.46
C TYR A 283 -2.22 9.32 1.62
N GLU A 284 -2.09 8.81 2.82
CA GLU A 284 -2.29 9.49 4.09
C GLU A 284 -0.92 9.68 4.75
N ASN A 285 -0.21 10.74 4.37
CA ASN A 285 1.15 10.91 4.84
C ASN A 285 1.18 11.51 6.24
N SER A 286 1.97 10.90 7.13
CA SER A 286 2.46 11.54 8.35
C SER A 286 3.70 12.38 8.05
N PRO A 287 4.08 13.36 8.91
CA PRO A 287 5.22 14.25 8.67
C PRO A 287 6.55 13.51 8.50
N ASP A 288 6.76 12.47 9.28
CA ASP A 288 7.97 11.63 9.30
C ASP A 288 7.84 10.33 8.47
N GLY A 289 6.65 10.07 7.91
CA GLY A 289 6.35 8.85 7.16
C GLY A 289 6.01 7.63 8.03
N HIS A 290 5.96 7.78 9.35
CA HIS A 290 5.68 6.68 10.26
C HIS A 290 4.18 6.47 10.52
N LEU A 291 3.84 5.24 10.91
CA LEU A 291 2.50 4.86 11.34
C LEU A 291 2.14 5.51 12.66
N ILE A 292 0.86 5.83 12.83
CA ILE A 292 0.28 6.36 14.06
C ILE A 292 -0.59 5.25 14.68
N ILE A 293 -0.29 4.88 15.92
CA ILE A 293 -1.13 4.04 16.78
C ILE A 293 -1.09 4.67 18.16
N ASP A 294 -2.07 5.50 18.46
CA ASP A 294 -2.07 6.21 19.73
C ASP A 294 -3.48 6.45 20.26
N ARG A 295 -3.55 6.75 21.54
CA ARG A 295 -4.79 7.10 22.22
C ARG A 295 -5.09 8.58 22.02
N HIS A 296 -6.35 8.92 21.84
CA HIS A 296 -6.76 10.34 21.79
C HIS A 296 -6.41 11.04 23.12
N PRO A 297 -5.76 12.22 23.11
CA PRO A 297 -5.24 12.84 24.33
C PRO A 297 -6.31 13.23 25.35
N GLN A 298 -7.56 13.42 24.92
CA GLN A 298 -8.68 13.85 25.76
C GLN A 298 -9.77 12.77 25.89
N ALA A 299 -9.64 11.59 25.26
CA ALA A 299 -10.64 10.55 25.31
C ALA A 299 -9.99 9.18 25.50
N ALA A 300 -10.06 8.66 26.73
CA ALA A 300 -9.38 7.43 27.13
C ALA A 300 -9.88 6.18 26.37
N ASN A 301 -11.12 6.23 25.85
CA ASN A 301 -11.74 5.15 25.09
C ASN A 301 -11.60 5.29 23.57
N VAL A 302 -10.76 6.21 23.08
CA VAL A 302 -10.55 6.44 21.63
C VAL A 302 -9.13 6.13 21.22
N TRP A 303 -8.98 5.30 20.18
CA TRP A 303 -7.72 4.98 19.52
C TRP A 303 -7.70 5.53 18.10
N LEU A 304 -6.58 6.12 17.72
CA LEU A 304 -6.31 6.69 16.40
C LEU A 304 -5.27 5.83 15.70
N VAL A 305 -5.63 5.29 14.53
CA VAL A 305 -4.75 4.39 13.75
C VAL A 305 -4.68 4.87 12.32
N GLY A 306 -3.48 5.23 11.85
CA GLY A 306 -3.28 5.74 10.49
C GLY A 306 -1.84 6.10 10.16
N GLY A 307 -1.64 7.11 9.32
CA GLY A 307 -0.31 7.54 8.89
C GLY A 307 0.37 6.54 7.96
N GLY A 308 -0.40 5.82 7.14
CA GLY A 308 0.08 4.75 6.28
C GLY A 308 1.15 5.14 5.25
N SER A 309 1.27 6.43 4.91
CA SER A 309 2.36 7.05 4.12
C SER A 309 2.77 6.26 2.86
N GLY A 310 1.80 5.63 2.17
CA GLY A 310 2.02 4.80 0.98
C GLY A 310 2.41 3.35 1.26
N HIS A 311 2.72 2.96 2.50
CA HIS A 311 3.16 1.59 2.82
C HIS A 311 2.33 0.86 3.88
N GLY A 312 1.19 1.40 4.32
CA GLY A 312 0.37 0.85 5.41
C GLY A 312 -0.28 -0.50 5.10
N LEU A 313 -0.85 -0.72 3.89
CA LEU A 313 -1.66 -1.91 3.61
C LEU A 313 -0.89 -3.22 3.84
N LYS A 314 0.37 -3.33 3.41
CA LYS A 314 1.13 -4.57 3.59
C LYS A 314 1.35 -4.91 5.07
N LEU A 315 1.34 -3.91 5.94
CA LEU A 315 1.52 -4.02 7.38
C LEU A 315 0.19 -4.14 8.15
N SER A 316 -0.95 -3.95 7.47
CA SER A 316 -2.26 -3.83 8.12
C SER A 316 -2.64 -4.99 9.04
N PRO A 317 -2.35 -6.27 8.77
CA PRO A 317 -2.66 -7.33 9.71
C PRO A 317 -1.84 -7.22 11.00
N ALA A 318 -0.54 -6.97 10.90
CA ALA A 318 0.33 -6.77 12.06
C ALA A 318 -0.07 -5.49 12.84
N LEU A 319 -0.46 -4.43 12.13
CA LEU A 319 -0.97 -3.21 12.74
C LEU A 319 -2.26 -3.46 13.53
N GLY A 320 -3.18 -4.26 12.98
CA GLY A 320 -4.40 -4.68 13.68
C GLY A 320 -4.10 -5.50 14.93
N GLU A 321 -3.17 -6.47 14.84
CA GLU A 321 -2.71 -7.28 15.98
C GLU A 321 -2.06 -6.42 17.07
N MET A 322 -1.31 -5.37 16.69
CA MET A 322 -0.71 -4.43 17.65
C MET A 322 -1.74 -3.51 18.31
N ALA A 323 -2.78 -3.13 17.59
CA ALA A 323 -3.80 -2.21 18.09
C ALA A 323 -4.82 -2.92 18.99
N ALA A 324 -5.27 -4.12 18.65
CA ALA A 324 -6.33 -4.84 19.35
C ALA A 324 -6.11 -5.03 20.87
N PRO A 325 -4.92 -5.42 21.37
CA PRO A 325 -4.71 -5.60 22.80
C PRO A 325 -4.67 -4.29 23.62
N ARG A 326 -4.59 -3.14 22.94
CA ARG A 326 -4.51 -1.83 23.59
C ARG A 326 -5.87 -1.21 23.85
N MET A 327 -6.92 -1.80 23.30
CA MET A 327 -8.31 -1.41 23.45
C MET A 327 -8.99 -2.17 24.61
#